data_ee27a693f57be1f895ddc149d3f7bc0d
#
_entry.id   ee27a693f57be1f895ddc149d3f7bc0d
#
_cell.length_a   1.000
_cell.length_b   1.000
_cell.length_c   1.000
_cell.angle_alpha   90.00
_cell.angle_beta   90.00
_cell.angle_gamma   90.00
#
_symmetry.space_group_name_H-M   'P 1'
#
loop_
_entity.id
_entity.type
_entity.pdbx_description
1 polymer ?
#
loop_
_entity_poly.entity_id
_entity_poly.type
_entity_poly.pdbx_seq_one_letter_code
_entity_poly.pdbx_strand_id
1 'polypeptide(L)'
;MNRLWKFLKINLNNNRSHYFWSIEYFQFKPGQEKLREALCTLGNGYLGTRGAFNETPASRIHYPGTYLAGVYNKLESDIAGKTITNEDLVNCPNWLPLSFKTDTNQDWILPSPQNIVNYFQKLDLKEAALIRNYRIKEGSGKVTSVETKRIVHMGNMHLAVQEYTIIPENYDGEISIRSGLDGNVKNKGVERYSELNSLHLLAESSGDFAENGIYLTVKTSQTNISIAMASKTYLTNNGKELKPISSHIAKDKRAIFQEFKLPVRKKQKYTIVKIVSIYTSQDKDTNNPLQSALDTVEKFSDFSTLFQSHKEEWSKLWDRFDLEIKGHIFSQKILRLHIFHLLQTASQHNPKLDVGIPARGLSGE
;
A
#
# COMPACT_ATOMS: atom_id res chain seq x y z
N MET A 1 23.60 13.31 9.16
CA MET A 1 23.90 13.36 7.71
C MET A 1 24.61 12.12 7.15
N ASN A 2 25.49 11.41 7.91
CA ASN A 2 26.26 10.27 7.36
C ASN A 2 25.51 8.93 7.17
N ARG A 3 24.30 8.76 7.67
CA ARG A 3 23.56 7.49 7.51
C ARG A 3 22.79 7.39 6.18
N LEU A 4 22.24 8.46 5.67
CA LEU A 4 21.54 8.46 4.36
C LEU A 4 22.47 8.13 3.17
N TRP A 5 23.75 8.54 3.25
CA TRP A 5 24.74 8.36 2.18
C TRP A 5 25.09 6.89 1.89
N LYS A 6 24.99 6.01 2.88
CA LYS A 6 25.31 4.56 2.71
C LYS A 6 24.23 3.75 1.98
N PHE A 7 23.02 4.30 1.83
CA PHE A 7 21.86 3.54 1.33
C PHE A 7 21.61 3.67 -0.17
N LEU A 8 22.16 4.69 -0.83
CA LEU A 8 21.99 4.93 -2.26
C LEU A 8 23.26 4.52 -3.04
N LYS A 9 23.52 3.21 -3.17
CA LYS A 9 24.53 2.72 -4.13
C LYS A 9 24.03 2.92 -5.55
N ILE A 10 24.69 3.80 -6.26
CA ILE A 10 24.42 4.22 -7.62
C ILE A 10 25.13 3.27 -8.59
N ASN A 11 24.40 2.50 -9.38
CA ASN A 11 24.93 1.89 -10.59
C ASN A 11 24.83 2.86 -11.76
N LEU A 12 25.97 3.30 -12.26
CA LEU A 12 26.14 4.40 -13.24
C LEU A 12 26.05 3.93 -14.72
N ASN A 13 25.24 2.95 -15.08
CA ASN A 13 25.14 2.54 -16.47
C ASN A 13 23.72 2.64 -17.05
N ASN A 14 23.64 3.52 -18.08
CA ASN A 14 22.65 3.62 -19.16
C ASN A 14 21.23 4.10 -18.88
N ASN A 15 20.95 5.27 -19.38
CA ASN A 15 19.74 6.06 -19.58
C ASN A 15 19.56 7.19 -18.55
N ARG A 16 20.31 8.29 -18.76
CA ARG A 16 20.48 9.39 -17.80
C ARG A 16 19.18 10.09 -17.38
N SER A 17 18.14 10.16 -18.20
CA SER A 17 16.93 10.91 -17.88
C SER A 17 16.03 10.21 -16.85
N HIS A 18 15.84 8.90 -16.90
CA HIS A 18 15.03 8.16 -15.93
C HIS A 18 15.68 8.06 -14.56
N TYR A 19 16.99 8.12 -14.49
CA TYR A 19 17.74 7.98 -13.26
C TYR A 19 17.48 9.08 -12.22
N PHE A 20 17.14 10.29 -12.66
CA PHE A 20 16.85 11.43 -11.77
C PHE A 20 15.44 11.39 -11.14
N TRP A 21 14.59 10.49 -11.60
CA TRP A 21 13.19 10.39 -11.23
C TRP A 21 12.84 9.11 -10.48
N SER A 22 13.83 8.37 -9.98
CA SER A 22 13.57 7.12 -9.29
C SER A 22 14.47 6.88 -8.07
N ILE A 23 13.92 6.23 -7.05
CA ILE A 23 14.67 5.63 -5.95
C ILE A 23 14.60 4.12 -6.15
N GLU A 24 15.77 3.46 -6.27
CA GLU A 24 15.86 2.08 -6.68
C GLU A 24 16.63 1.23 -5.66
N TYR A 25 16.16 0.00 -5.45
CA TYR A 25 16.78 -1.00 -4.59
C TYR A 25 16.86 -2.33 -5.34
N PHE A 26 18.06 -2.91 -5.40
CA PHE A 26 18.36 -4.13 -6.16
C PHE A 26 18.53 -5.37 -5.27
N GLN A 27 18.29 -5.24 -3.98
CA GLN A 27 18.39 -6.34 -3.01
C GLN A 27 17.36 -6.16 -1.91
N PHE A 28 16.71 -7.25 -1.53
CA PHE A 28 15.92 -7.31 -0.30
C PHE A 28 16.87 -7.29 0.90
N LYS A 29 16.63 -6.38 1.85
CA LYS A 29 17.45 -6.21 3.05
C LYS A 29 16.56 -6.02 4.28
N PRO A 30 16.28 -7.10 5.04
CA PRO A 30 15.38 -7.06 6.18
C PRO A 30 15.61 -5.90 7.17
N GLY A 31 16.86 -5.64 7.51
CA GLY A 31 17.22 -4.55 8.45
C GLY A 31 17.02 -3.12 7.89
N GLN A 32 16.59 -2.98 6.65
CA GLN A 32 16.34 -1.70 5.99
C GLN A 32 14.90 -1.52 5.54
N GLU A 33 14.07 -2.56 5.62
CA GLU A 33 12.73 -2.54 5.01
C GLU A 33 11.84 -1.47 5.64
N LYS A 34 11.80 -1.32 6.97
CA LYS A 34 11.00 -0.26 7.61
C LYS A 34 11.37 1.14 7.12
N LEU A 35 12.68 1.44 6.94
CA LEU A 35 13.14 2.71 6.38
C LEU A 35 12.72 2.86 4.92
N ARG A 36 12.85 1.79 4.11
CA ARG A 36 12.44 1.81 2.70
C ARG A 36 10.93 1.98 2.56
N GLU A 37 10.16 1.34 3.43
CA GLU A 37 8.72 1.49 3.48
C GLU A 37 8.31 2.95 3.75
N ALA A 38 8.99 3.65 4.66
CA ALA A 38 8.77 5.06 4.92
C ALA A 38 9.19 5.95 3.72
N LEU A 39 10.39 5.72 3.15
CA LEU A 39 10.87 6.47 1.99
C LEU A 39 10.02 6.25 0.73
N CYS A 40 9.41 5.08 0.60
CA CYS A 40 8.54 4.73 -0.52
C CYS A 40 7.04 4.89 -0.20
N THR A 41 6.69 5.74 0.75
CA THR A 41 5.31 6.12 1.03
C THR A 41 4.69 6.79 -0.18
N LEU A 42 3.47 6.38 -0.52
CA LEU A 42 2.61 7.00 -1.52
C LEU A 42 1.46 7.72 -0.83
N GLY A 43 1.06 8.87 -1.36
CA GLY A 43 -0.05 9.64 -0.79
C GLY A 43 -0.61 10.70 -1.72
N ASN A 44 -1.68 11.36 -1.29
CA ASN A 44 -2.38 12.39 -2.04
C ASN A 44 -2.91 13.55 -1.17
N GLY A 45 -2.45 13.63 0.09
CA GLY A 45 -2.89 14.63 1.05
C GLY A 45 -4.07 14.19 1.94
N TYR A 46 -4.88 13.26 1.48
CA TYR A 46 -5.94 12.60 2.27
C TYR A 46 -5.50 11.23 2.77
N LEU A 47 -5.01 10.40 1.87
CA LEU A 47 -4.54 9.04 2.12
C LEU A 47 -3.02 8.97 1.96
N GLY A 48 -2.35 8.38 2.94
CA GLY A 48 -0.96 7.96 2.87
C GLY A 48 -0.82 6.47 3.14
N THR A 49 0.02 5.78 2.37
CA THR A 49 0.32 4.37 2.59
C THR A 49 1.82 4.09 2.47
N ARG A 50 2.38 3.41 3.46
CA ARG A 50 3.80 3.04 3.48
C ARG A 50 4.10 2.03 2.37
N GLY A 51 5.34 2.06 1.90
CA GLY A 51 5.79 1.18 0.83
C GLY A 51 6.02 -0.27 1.26
N ALA A 52 5.19 -0.85 2.12
CA ALA A 52 5.31 -2.25 2.54
C ALA A 52 4.98 -3.24 1.41
N PHE A 53 5.42 -4.50 1.57
CA PHE A 53 4.99 -5.59 0.69
C PHE A 53 3.50 -5.87 0.81
N ASN A 54 2.91 -6.37 -0.26
CA ASN A 54 1.50 -6.75 -0.31
C ASN A 54 1.21 -8.00 0.55
N GLU A 55 2.17 -8.90 0.61
CA GLU A 55 2.04 -10.23 1.21
C GLU A 55 2.34 -10.24 2.71
N THR A 56 3.01 -9.20 3.22
CA THR A 56 3.56 -9.26 4.57
C THR A 56 2.71 -8.51 5.61
N PRO A 57 2.35 -9.16 6.71
CA PRO A 57 1.78 -8.48 7.87
C PRO A 57 2.85 -7.65 8.60
N ALA A 58 2.42 -6.86 9.58
CA ALA A 58 3.33 -6.17 10.48
C ALA A 58 4.22 -7.16 11.25
N SER A 59 5.52 -6.87 11.31
CA SER A 59 6.53 -7.75 11.90
C SER A 59 7.74 -6.94 12.43
N ARG A 60 8.79 -7.64 12.81
CA ARG A 60 10.08 -6.97 13.10
C ARG A 60 10.70 -6.32 11.85
N ILE A 61 10.41 -6.84 10.65
CA ILE A 61 10.97 -6.39 9.39
C ILE A 61 10.05 -5.37 8.72
N HIS A 62 8.74 -5.59 8.76
CA HIS A 62 7.74 -4.83 8.02
C HIS A 62 6.80 -4.07 8.96
N TYR A 63 6.41 -2.89 8.50
CA TYR A 63 5.40 -2.08 9.17
C TYR A 63 4.46 -1.45 8.12
N PRO A 64 3.49 -2.23 7.60
CA PRO A 64 2.47 -1.67 6.72
C PRO A 64 1.66 -0.65 7.50
N GLY A 65 1.57 0.55 6.96
CA GLY A 65 0.83 1.66 7.55
C GLY A 65 -0.06 2.33 6.52
N THR A 66 -1.29 2.59 6.90
CA THR A 66 -2.29 3.37 6.17
C THR A 66 -2.73 4.51 7.07
N TYR A 67 -2.62 5.74 6.60
CA TYR A 67 -2.94 6.93 7.38
C TYR A 67 -3.90 7.82 6.59
N LEU A 68 -4.92 8.31 7.29
CA LEU A 68 -5.90 9.24 6.74
C LEU A 68 -5.76 10.58 7.45
N ALA A 69 -5.75 11.66 6.69
CA ALA A 69 -5.63 13.00 7.24
C ALA A 69 -6.79 13.29 8.20
N GLY A 70 -6.46 13.74 9.42
CA GLY A 70 -7.46 14.06 10.45
C GLY A 70 -7.93 12.89 11.31
N VAL A 71 -7.54 11.66 11.01
CA VAL A 71 -7.93 10.49 11.81
C VAL A 71 -6.99 10.33 13.00
N TYR A 72 -7.29 11.04 14.08
CA TYR A 72 -6.60 10.95 15.36
C TYR A 72 -7.45 10.24 16.40
N ASN A 73 -6.78 9.59 17.38
CA ASN A 73 -7.46 8.94 18.48
C ASN A 73 -6.64 9.05 19.76
N LYS A 74 -7.34 9.25 20.89
CA LYS A 74 -6.75 9.30 22.22
C LYS A 74 -6.81 7.92 22.86
N LEU A 75 -5.72 7.53 23.51
CA LEU A 75 -5.67 6.33 24.31
C LEU A 75 -5.07 6.63 25.68
N GLU A 76 -5.50 5.86 26.67
CA GLU A 76 -4.93 5.88 28.01
C GLU A 76 -4.05 4.63 28.20
N SER A 77 -2.94 4.82 28.89
CA SER A 77 -1.96 3.78 29.22
C SER A 77 -1.55 3.92 30.68
N ASP A 78 -1.57 2.84 31.43
CA ASP A 78 -1.06 2.82 32.80
C ASP A 78 0.40 2.44 32.79
N ILE A 79 1.29 3.39 33.11
CA ILE A 79 2.73 3.19 33.16
C ILE A 79 3.21 3.56 34.57
N ALA A 80 3.79 2.57 35.25
CA ALA A 80 4.32 2.72 36.64
C ALA A 80 3.29 3.36 37.60
N GLY A 81 2.02 2.97 37.48
CA GLY A 81 0.92 3.46 38.36
C GLY A 81 0.43 4.87 38.03
N LYS A 82 0.78 5.42 36.87
CA LYS A 82 0.27 6.70 36.36
C LYS A 82 -0.46 6.49 35.05
N THR A 83 -1.66 7.04 34.95
CA THR A 83 -2.40 7.08 33.67
C THR A 83 -1.84 8.18 32.80
N ILE A 84 -1.36 7.79 31.61
CA ILE A 84 -0.85 8.70 30.58
C ILE A 84 -1.81 8.67 29.40
N THR A 85 -2.27 9.85 28.98
CA THR A 85 -3.09 10.01 27.78
C THR A 85 -2.20 10.43 26.61
N ASN A 86 -2.25 9.70 25.51
CA ASN A 86 -1.60 10.07 24.25
C ASN A 86 -2.63 10.22 23.12
N GLU A 87 -2.36 11.13 22.20
CA GLU A 87 -3.15 11.32 20.99
C GLU A 87 -2.27 11.03 19.78
N ASP A 88 -2.69 10.07 18.96
CA ASP A 88 -1.91 9.56 17.84
C ASP A 88 -2.68 9.69 16.52
N LEU A 89 -1.95 9.93 15.43
CA LEU A 89 -2.44 9.66 14.08
C LEU A 89 -2.61 8.15 13.94
N VAL A 90 -3.83 7.72 13.65
CA VAL A 90 -4.21 6.30 13.68
C VAL A 90 -3.65 5.54 12.47
N ASN A 91 -2.99 4.41 12.72
CA ASN A 91 -2.76 3.43 11.68
C ASN A 91 -4.12 2.79 11.33
N CYS A 92 -4.69 3.21 10.21
CA CYS A 92 -5.98 2.75 9.69
C CYS A 92 -5.87 1.34 9.11
N PRO A 93 -6.99 0.66 8.78
CA PRO A 93 -6.94 -0.68 8.21
C PRO A 93 -6.00 -0.79 7.03
N ASN A 94 -5.23 -1.88 7.00
CA ASN A 94 -4.31 -2.18 5.92
C ASN A 94 -5.08 -2.66 4.68
N TRP A 95 -5.02 -1.91 3.59
CA TRP A 95 -5.66 -2.27 2.32
C TRP A 95 -4.74 -3.07 1.37
N LEU A 96 -3.46 -3.24 1.73
CA LEU A 96 -2.45 -3.86 0.89
C LEU A 96 -2.59 -5.37 0.71
N PRO A 97 -3.15 -6.17 1.65
CA PRO A 97 -3.08 -7.62 1.58
C PRO A 97 -3.49 -8.16 0.21
N LEU A 98 -2.50 -8.74 -0.47
CA LEU A 98 -2.64 -9.47 -1.73
C LEU A 98 -1.49 -10.47 -1.79
N SER A 99 -1.80 -11.75 -1.71
CA SER A 99 -0.84 -12.84 -1.61
C SER A 99 -1.30 -14.06 -2.37
N PHE A 100 -0.40 -15.02 -2.57
CA PHE A 100 -0.72 -16.27 -3.24
C PHE A 100 -0.07 -17.48 -2.53
N LYS A 101 -0.55 -18.66 -2.86
CA LYS A 101 0.08 -19.94 -2.53
C LYS A 101 -0.07 -20.91 -3.69
N THR A 102 0.92 -21.77 -3.87
CA THR A 102 1.00 -22.71 -5.01
C THR A 102 0.54 -24.13 -4.65
N ASP A 103 0.16 -24.33 -3.39
CA ASP A 103 -0.43 -25.56 -2.87
C ASP A 103 -1.47 -25.21 -1.80
N THR A 104 -2.60 -25.86 -1.80
CA THR A 104 -3.68 -25.64 -0.84
C THR A 104 -3.28 -26.00 0.59
N ASN A 105 -2.34 -26.92 0.76
CA ASN A 105 -1.85 -27.41 2.06
C ASN A 105 -0.68 -26.58 2.62
N GLN A 106 -0.26 -25.53 1.92
CA GLN A 106 0.81 -24.64 2.34
C GLN A 106 0.27 -23.33 2.92
N ASP A 107 1.12 -22.66 3.70
CA ASP A 107 0.89 -21.29 4.12
C ASP A 107 0.98 -20.30 2.94
N TRP A 108 0.41 -19.12 3.13
CA TRP A 108 0.54 -18.02 2.17
C TRP A 108 2.01 -17.63 2.02
N ILE A 109 2.44 -17.43 0.78
CA ILE A 109 3.84 -17.07 0.50
C ILE A 109 4.16 -15.70 1.10
N LEU A 110 5.19 -15.68 1.95
CA LEU A 110 5.77 -14.46 2.52
C LEU A 110 7.16 -14.24 1.92
N PRO A 111 7.39 -13.14 1.19
CA PRO A 111 8.72 -12.78 0.71
C PRO A 111 9.73 -12.67 1.85
N SER A 112 10.86 -13.35 1.72
CA SER A 112 11.90 -13.44 2.74
C SER A 112 13.28 -13.65 2.13
N PRO A 113 14.38 -13.43 2.87
CA PRO A 113 15.73 -13.70 2.37
C PRO A 113 15.97 -15.15 1.91
N GLN A 114 15.16 -16.08 2.43
CA GLN A 114 15.29 -17.51 2.16
C GLN A 114 14.65 -17.91 0.82
N ASN A 115 13.64 -17.16 0.37
CA ASN A 115 12.89 -17.52 -0.84
C ASN A 115 12.97 -16.50 -1.98
N ILE A 116 13.37 -15.24 -1.71
CA ILE A 116 13.62 -14.25 -2.77
C ILE A 116 14.95 -14.55 -3.45
N VAL A 117 14.92 -14.87 -4.75
CA VAL A 117 16.13 -15.13 -5.55
C VAL A 117 16.55 -13.93 -6.40
N ASN A 118 15.65 -13.06 -6.77
CA ASN A 118 15.92 -11.78 -7.43
C ASN A 118 15.03 -10.71 -6.83
N TYR A 119 15.50 -9.48 -6.80
CA TYR A 119 14.73 -8.36 -6.25
C TYR A 119 15.08 -7.06 -6.94
N PHE A 120 14.03 -6.34 -7.31
CA PHE A 120 14.09 -4.96 -7.75
C PHE A 120 12.90 -4.20 -7.19
N GLN A 121 13.14 -3.03 -6.59
CA GLN A 121 12.11 -2.08 -6.19
C GLN A 121 12.45 -0.70 -6.72
N LYS A 122 11.45 -0.01 -7.22
CA LYS A 122 11.55 1.37 -7.72
C LYS A 122 10.39 2.19 -7.18
N LEU A 123 10.70 3.29 -6.51
CA LEU A 123 9.78 4.41 -6.36
C LEU A 123 10.00 5.32 -7.57
N ASP A 124 9.04 5.36 -8.47
CA ASP A 124 9.01 6.30 -9.59
C ASP A 124 8.42 7.62 -9.13
N LEU A 125 9.25 8.64 -9.02
CA LEU A 125 8.84 9.97 -8.53
C LEU A 125 8.00 10.72 -9.57
N LYS A 126 8.29 10.49 -10.87
CA LYS A 126 7.59 11.18 -11.95
C LYS A 126 6.15 10.68 -12.09
N GLU A 127 5.97 9.36 -12.04
CA GLU A 127 4.67 8.70 -12.16
C GLU A 127 4.00 8.43 -10.79
N ALA A 128 4.67 8.77 -9.69
CA ALA A 128 4.23 8.53 -8.31
C ALA A 128 3.74 7.09 -8.08
N ALA A 129 4.53 6.14 -8.52
CA ALA A 129 4.21 4.72 -8.46
C ALA A 129 5.30 3.93 -7.74
N LEU A 130 4.90 2.97 -6.91
CA LEU A 130 5.80 1.99 -6.31
C LEU A 130 5.75 0.69 -7.11
N ILE A 131 6.88 0.29 -7.65
CA ILE A 131 7.04 -0.90 -8.50
C ILE A 131 7.97 -1.88 -7.80
N ARG A 132 7.61 -3.16 -7.78
CA ARG A 132 8.50 -4.25 -7.35
C ARG A 132 8.45 -5.39 -8.36
N ASN A 133 9.63 -5.96 -8.60
CA ASN A 133 9.80 -7.18 -9.37
C ASN A 133 10.70 -8.12 -8.58
N TYR A 134 10.24 -9.30 -8.30
CA TYR A 134 11.01 -10.30 -7.56
C TYR A 134 10.61 -11.71 -7.97
N ARG A 135 11.49 -12.66 -7.69
CA ARG A 135 11.26 -14.08 -7.94
C ARG A 135 11.26 -14.82 -6.61
N ILE A 136 10.24 -15.62 -6.40
CA ILE A 136 10.13 -16.52 -5.26
C ILE A 136 10.51 -17.94 -5.73
N LYS A 137 11.42 -18.56 -4.99
CA LYS A 137 11.73 -20.00 -5.12
C LYS A 137 11.28 -20.70 -3.86
N GLU A 138 10.36 -21.63 -4.02
CA GLU A 138 9.84 -22.45 -2.92
C GLU A 138 10.70 -23.68 -2.67
N GLY A 139 10.59 -24.28 -1.47
CA GLY A 139 11.27 -25.54 -1.14
C GLY A 139 10.89 -26.71 -2.05
N SER A 140 9.70 -26.68 -2.65
CA SER A 140 9.23 -27.61 -3.69
C SER A 140 9.99 -27.49 -5.02
N GLY A 141 10.82 -26.45 -5.19
CA GLY A 141 11.50 -26.12 -6.44
C GLY A 141 10.66 -25.30 -7.42
N LYS A 142 9.39 -24.99 -7.11
CA LYS A 142 8.57 -24.07 -7.91
C LYS A 142 9.17 -22.67 -7.86
N VAL A 143 9.18 -22.01 -9.02
CA VAL A 143 9.66 -20.63 -9.17
C VAL A 143 8.56 -19.77 -9.76
N THR A 144 8.25 -18.68 -9.06
CA THR A 144 7.23 -17.71 -9.46
C THR A 144 7.83 -16.32 -9.56
N SER A 145 7.71 -15.67 -10.71
CA SER A 145 7.98 -14.25 -10.85
C SER A 145 6.76 -13.44 -10.39
N VAL A 146 7.01 -12.39 -9.62
CA VAL A 146 5.99 -11.45 -9.15
C VAL A 146 6.37 -10.04 -9.59
N GLU A 147 5.43 -9.36 -10.23
CA GLU A 147 5.53 -7.95 -10.61
C GLU A 147 4.40 -7.19 -9.93
N THR A 148 4.71 -6.10 -9.24
CA THR A 148 3.68 -5.28 -8.58
C THR A 148 3.82 -3.82 -8.97
N LYS A 149 2.68 -3.14 -9.11
CA LYS A 149 2.61 -1.70 -9.29
C LYS A 149 1.49 -1.13 -8.42
N ARG A 150 1.78 -0.08 -7.66
CA ARG A 150 0.84 0.53 -6.71
C ARG A 150 0.85 2.03 -6.85
N ILE A 151 -0.34 2.63 -6.74
CA ILE A 151 -0.55 4.07 -6.65
C ILE A 151 -1.57 4.41 -5.56
N VAL A 152 -1.44 5.62 -5.01
CA VAL A 152 -2.49 6.35 -4.30
C VAL A 152 -2.91 7.48 -5.24
N HIS A 153 -4.16 7.48 -5.70
CA HIS A 153 -4.59 8.29 -6.84
C HIS A 153 -4.59 9.78 -6.51
N MET A 154 -3.84 10.60 -7.26
CA MET A 154 -3.71 12.03 -6.97
C MET A 154 -4.97 12.83 -7.30
N GLY A 155 -5.69 12.47 -8.35
CA GLY A 155 -6.91 13.20 -8.77
C GLY A 155 -8.17 12.83 -7.97
N ASN A 156 -8.24 11.61 -7.42
CA ASN A 156 -9.33 11.17 -6.56
C ASN A 156 -8.77 10.76 -5.20
N MET A 157 -9.04 11.55 -4.17
CA MET A 157 -8.44 11.37 -2.85
C MET A 157 -8.83 10.07 -2.16
N HIS A 158 -9.95 9.47 -2.53
CA HIS A 158 -10.47 8.27 -1.92
C HIS A 158 -10.02 6.97 -2.57
N LEU A 159 -9.21 7.03 -3.65
CA LEU A 159 -8.81 5.86 -4.42
C LEU A 159 -7.35 5.46 -4.21
N ALA A 160 -7.15 4.16 -4.02
CA ALA A 160 -5.84 3.51 -4.12
C ALA A 160 -5.97 2.24 -4.97
N VAL A 161 -4.94 1.94 -5.73
CA VAL A 161 -4.96 0.83 -6.69
C VAL A 161 -3.63 0.09 -6.70
N GLN A 162 -3.71 -1.23 -6.82
CA GLN A 162 -2.54 -2.06 -7.06
C GLN A 162 -2.79 -3.10 -8.15
N GLU A 163 -1.80 -3.25 -9.00
CA GLU A 163 -1.68 -4.34 -9.97
C GLU A 163 -0.64 -5.34 -9.45
N TYR A 164 -0.98 -6.61 -9.47
CA TYR A 164 -0.16 -7.72 -8.97
C TYR A 164 -0.16 -8.83 -9.99
N THR A 165 0.99 -9.10 -10.58
CA THR A 165 1.14 -10.10 -11.64
C THR A 165 1.98 -11.26 -11.16
N ILE A 166 1.49 -12.48 -11.41
CA ILE A 166 2.13 -13.74 -11.12
C ILE A 166 2.46 -14.44 -12.43
N ILE A 167 3.69 -14.94 -12.55
CA ILE A 167 4.14 -15.73 -13.69
C ILE A 167 4.78 -17.02 -13.17
N PRO A 168 4.09 -18.18 -13.23
CA PRO A 168 4.70 -19.48 -12.96
C PRO A 168 5.83 -19.73 -13.95
N GLU A 169 7.09 -19.88 -13.50
CA GLU A 169 8.22 -20.02 -14.42
C GLU A 169 8.46 -21.45 -14.88
N ASN A 170 8.23 -22.42 -14.01
CA ASN A 170 8.61 -23.83 -14.23
C ASN A 170 7.54 -24.86 -13.85
N TYR A 171 6.31 -24.43 -13.58
CA TYR A 171 5.23 -25.33 -13.18
C TYR A 171 3.89 -24.95 -13.82
N ASP A 172 3.02 -25.94 -13.95
CA ASP A 172 1.59 -25.86 -14.19
C ASP A 172 0.86 -26.30 -12.92
N GLY A 173 -0.43 -26.01 -12.80
CA GLY A 173 -1.25 -26.48 -11.67
C GLY A 173 -2.30 -25.47 -11.25
N GLU A 174 -2.55 -25.41 -9.95
CA GLU A 174 -3.49 -24.46 -9.36
C GLU A 174 -2.77 -23.57 -8.35
N ILE A 175 -3.17 -22.31 -8.28
CA ILE A 175 -2.76 -21.37 -7.23
C ILE A 175 -3.99 -20.84 -6.51
N SER A 176 -3.83 -20.53 -5.24
CA SER A 176 -4.81 -19.71 -4.51
C SER A 176 -4.27 -18.29 -4.39
N ILE A 177 -5.14 -17.30 -4.57
CA ILE A 177 -4.86 -15.88 -4.40
C ILE A 177 -5.76 -15.38 -3.28
N ARG A 178 -5.22 -14.55 -2.39
CA ARG A 178 -5.96 -13.88 -1.33
C ARG A 178 -5.86 -12.38 -1.52
N SER A 179 -7.01 -11.69 -1.58
CA SER A 179 -7.13 -10.23 -1.56
C SER A 179 -7.91 -9.82 -0.31
N GLY A 180 -7.43 -8.86 0.47
CA GLY A 180 -8.04 -8.57 1.77
C GLY A 180 -7.97 -7.13 2.23
N LEU A 181 -8.77 -6.84 3.25
CA LEU A 181 -8.76 -5.62 4.07
C LEU A 181 -8.54 -6.05 5.52
N ASP A 182 -7.52 -5.51 6.18
CA ASP A 182 -7.12 -5.95 7.51
C ASP A 182 -7.07 -4.78 8.51
N GLY A 183 -8.01 -4.76 9.43
CA GLY A 183 -8.09 -3.82 10.55
C GLY A 183 -7.39 -4.31 11.83
N ASN A 184 -6.69 -5.45 11.82
CA ASN A 184 -5.86 -5.93 12.93
C ASN A 184 -4.52 -5.20 13.01
N VAL A 185 -4.54 -3.90 12.80
CA VAL A 185 -3.36 -3.04 12.80
C VAL A 185 -3.13 -2.40 14.16
N LYS A 186 -1.90 -1.96 14.41
CA LYS A 186 -1.46 -1.31 15.64
C LYS A 186 -0.55 -0.13 15.33
N ASN A 187 -0.57 0.87 16.18
CA ASN A 187 0.42 1.94 16.16
C ASN A 187 1.70 1.46 16.87
N LYS A 188 2.71 1.04 16.13
CA LYS A 188 3.99 0.53 16.66
C LYS A 188 5.22 1.16 16.00
N GLY A 189 5.06 2.30 15.33
CA GLY A 189 6.12 2.92 14.54
C GLY A 189 7.28 3.44 15.37
N VAL A 190 7.04 3.91 16.59
CA VAL A 190 8.03 4.61 17.42
C VAL A 190 8.39 3.78 18.65
N GLU A 191 9.64 3.32 18.72
CA GLU A 191 10.13 2.41 19.77
C GLU A 191 9.98 3.01 21.18
N ARG A 192 10.20 4.30 21.36
CA ARG A 192 10.05 5.00 22.66
C ARG A 192 8.61 4.99 23.21
N TYR A 193 7.61 4.66 22.38
CA TYR A 193 6.21 4.57 22.77
C TYR A 193 5.71 3.13 22.85
N SER A 194 6.60 2.16 22.88
CA SER A 194 6.26 0.73 22.87
C SER A 194 5.44 0.26 24.07
N GLU A 195 5.50 0.99 25.21
CA GLU A 195 4.73 0.72 26.43
C GLU A 195 3.31 1.31 26.39
N LEU A 196 3.03 2.23 25.46
CA LEU A 196 1.72 2.84 25.31
C LEU A 196 0.71 1.88 24.64
N ASN A 197 -0.56 2.05 24.98
CA ASN A 197 -1.64 1.37 24.28
C ASN A 197 -1.62 1.77 22.80
N SER A 198 -1.71 0.78 21.92
CA SER A 198 -1.56 0.95 20.47
C SER A 198 -2.78 0.44 19.67
N LEU A 199 -3.87 0.08 20.38
CA LEU A 199 -5.09 -0.47 19.78
C LEU A 199 -6.14 0.64 19.64
N HIS A 200 -6.16 1.30 18.50
CA HIS A 200 -7.05 2.44 18.25
C HIS A 200 -8.39 2.06 17.63
N LEU A 201 -8.52 0.87 17.03
CA LEU A 201 -9.64 0.50 16.19
C LEU A 201 -10.56 -0.55 16.82
N LEU A 202 -11.85 -0.29 16.74
CA LEU A 202 -12.94 -1.22 17.07
C LEU A 202 -13.58 -1.71 15.77
N ALA A 203 -14.04 -2.97 15.75
CA ALA A 203 -14.78 -3.53 14.63
C ALA A 203 -16.20 -2.91 14.57
N GLU A 204 -16.67 -2.62 13.35
CA GLU A 204 -18.06 -2.26 13.10
C GLU A 204 -18.73 -3.31 12.21
N SER A 205 -18.34 -3.42 10.94
CA SER A 205 -18.91 -4.40 10.03
C SER A 205 -17.92 -4.84 8.95
N SER A 206 -18.16 -6.00 8.36
CA SER A 206 -17.47 -6.46 7.16
C SER A 206 -18.37 -7.39 6.37
N GLY A 207 -18.23 -7.39 5.06
CA GLY A 207 -19.02 -8.24 4.16
C GLY A 207 -18.50 -8.21 2.74
N ASP A 208 -19.18 -8.97 1.91
CA ASP A 208 -19.00 -8.98 0.47
C ASP A 208 -20.12 -8.19 -0.21
N PHE A 209 -19.83 -7.70 -1.40
CA PHE A 209 -20.79 -7.04 -2.27
C PHE A 209 -20.42 -7.34 -3.72
N ALA A 210 -21.41 -7.36 -4.58
CA ALA A 210 -21.25 -7.79 -5.96
C ALA A 210 -20.49 -9.14 -6.07
N GLU A 211 -19.96 -9.47 -7.23
CA GLU A 211 -19.32 -10.78 -7.46
C GLU A 211 -17.87 -10.84 -6.95
N ASN A 212 -17.18 -9.69 -6.87
CA ASN A 212 -15.73 -9.60 -6.61
C ASN A 212 -15.35 -8.49 -5.63
N GLY A 213 -16.28 -8.06 -4.79
CA GLY A 213 -16.13 -6.97 -3.85
C GLY A 213 -16.18 -7.40 -2.39
N ILE A 214 -15.38 -6.76 -1.55
CA ILE A 214 -15.40 -6.88 -0.09
C ILE A 214 -15.33 -5.50 0.55
N TYR A 215 -15.91 -5.35 1.74
CA TYR A 215 -15.82 -4.12 2.53
C TYR A 215 -15.49 -4.41 3.98
N LEU A 216 -14.89 -3.41 4.63
CA LEU A 216 -14.57 -3.40 6.06
C LEU A 216 -14.86 -2.02 6.62
N THR A 217 -15.61 -1.96 7.72
CA THR A 217 -15.77 -0.75 8.53
C THR A 217 -15.23 -0.96 9.93
N VAL A 218 -14.51 0.04 10.40
CA VAL A 218 -13.99 0.11 11.77
C VAL A 218 -14.18 1.52 12.28
N LYS A 219 -14.10 1.71 13.60
CA LYS A 219 -14.11 3.04 14.20
C LYS A 219 -13.01 3.22 15.22
N THR A 220 -12.57 4.44 15.41
CA THR A 220 -11.64 4.80 16.48
C THR A 220 -12.33 4.70 17.84
N SER A 221 -11.58 4.20 18.85
CA SER A 221 -12.18 3.81 20.14
C SER A 221 -12.67 4.96 21.01
N GLN A 222 -12.07 6.15 20.90
CA GLN A 222 -12.41 7.33 21.69
C GLN A 222 -13.04 8.44 20.84
N THR A 223 -12.45 8.75 19.71
CA THR A 223 -12.91 9.84 18.83
C THR A 223 -14.12 9.45 17.97
N ASN A 224 -14.49 8.15 17.95
CA ASN A 224 -15.64 7.60 17.23
C ASN A 224 -15.66 7.92 15.72
N ILE A 225 -14.49 8.09 15.10
CA ILE A 225 -14.38 8.29 13.65
C ILE A 225 -14.58 6.95 12.98
N SER A 226 -15.64 6.81 12.19
CA SER A 226 -15.86 5.62 11.37
C SER A 226 -15.01 5.68 10.10
N ILE A 227 -14.36 4.57 9.75
CA ILE A 227 -13.52 4.39 8.58
C ILE A 227 -14.10 3.25 7.76
N ALA A 228 -14.51 3.54 6.54
CA ALA A 228 -15.06 2.55 5.62
C ALA A 228 -14.12 2.32 4.44
N MET A 229 -13.80 1.06 4.18
CA MET A 229 -13.03 0.63 3.02
C MET A 229 -13.86 -0.34 2.18
N ALA A 230 -13.92 -0.11 0.88
CA ALA A 230 -14.45 -1.04 -0.10
C ALA A 230 -13.36 -1.43 -1.10
N SER A 231 -13.32 -2.67 -1.52
CA SER A 231 -12.33 -3.18 -2.47
C SER A 231 -12.98 -4.10 -3.49
N LYS A 232 -12.61 -3.93 -4.77
CA LYS A 232 -12.93 -4.91 -5.84
C LYS A 232 -11.66 -5.49 -6.42
N THR A 233 -11.70 -6.80 -6.71
CA THR A 233 -10.55 -7.54 -7.22
C THR A 233 -10.90 -8.15 -8.57
N TYR A 234 -10.14 -7.79 -9.60
CA TYR A 234 -10.30 -8.27 -10.97
C TYR A 234 -9.14 -9.19 -11.35
N LEU A 235 -9.44 -10.25 -12.08
CA LEU A 235 -8.49 -11.29 -12.48
C LEU A 235 -8.40 -11.36 -13.99
N THR A 236 -7.17 -11.38 -14.52
CA THR A 236 -6.94 -11.57 -15.96
C THR A 236 -5.83 -12.58 -16.23
N ASN A 237 -5.91 -13.26 -17.38
CA ASN A 237 -4.85 -14.09 -17.94
C ASN A 237 -4.45 -13.51 -19.29
N ASN A 238 -3.21 -13.06 -19.42
CA ASN A 238 -2.71 -12.40 -20.63
C ASN A 238 -3.64 -11.27 -21.14
N GLY A 239 -4.20 -10.48 -20.20
CA GLY A 239 -5.09 -9.36 -20.49
C GLY A 239 -6.56 -9.72 -20.78
N LYS A 240 -6.92 -11.00 -20.77
CA LYS A 240 -8.31 -11.44 -20.89
C LYS A 240 -8.88 -11.74 -19.51
N GLU A 241 -10.13 -11.36 -19.28
CA GLU A 241 -10.82 -11.67 -18.02
C GLU A 241 -10.73 -13.16 -17.69
N LEU A 242 -10.43 -13.45 -16.43
CA LEU A 242 -10.30 -14.80 -15.91
C LEU A 242 -11.32 -15.02 -14.80
N LYS A 243 -12.19 -16.02 -14.97
CA LYS A 243 -13.07 -16.49 -13.91
C LYS A 243 -12.34 -17.48 -13.03
N PRO A 244 -12.37 -17.33 -11.69
CA PRO A 244 -11.78 -18.30 -10.79
C PRO A 244 -12.55 -19.63 -10.80
N ILE A 245 -11.87 -20.74 -10.47
CA ILE A 245 -12.51 -22.06 -10.26
C ILE A 245 -13.46 -21.98 -9.07
N SER A 246 -13.06 -21.28 -8.01
CA SER A 246 -13.85 -21.02 -6.82
C SER A 246 -13.46 -19.69 -6.19
N SER A 247 -14.43 -19.08 -5.50
CA SER A 247 -14.22 -17.90 -4.64
C SER A 247 -14.77 -18.22 -3.25
N HIS A 248 -14.06 -17.79 -2.23
CA HIS A 248 -14.41 -17.97 -0.83
C HIS A 248 -14.14 -16.70 -0.02
N ILE A 249 -15.01 -16.41 0.95
CA ILE A 249 -14.84 -15.29 1.88
C ILE A 249 -14.36 -15.82 3.23
N ALA A 250 -13.19 -15.39 3.65
CA ALA A 250 -12.66 -15.62 4.99
C ALA A 250 -12.71 -14.31 5.79
N LYS A 251 -13.25 -14.34 7.00
CA LYS A 251 -13.34 -13.15 7.87
C LYS A 251 -13.03 -13.49 9.32
N ASP A 252 -12.49 -12.49 9.99
CA ASP A 252 -12.43 -12.41 11.45
C ASP A 252 -13.10 -11.11 11.94
N LYS A 253 -12.91 -10.74 13.22
CA LYS A 253 -13.57 -9.57 13.80
C LYS A 253 -13.24 -8.25 13.11
N ARG A 254 -12.03 -8.10 12.57
CA ARG A 254 -11.53 -6.86 11.99
C ARG A 254 -10.82 -7.04 10.65
N ALA A 255 -10.97 -8.20 10.02
CA ALA A 255 -10.39 -8.44 8.71
C ALA A 255 -11.35 -9.24 7.83
N ILE A 256 -11.26 -9.00 6.53
CA ILE A 256 -12.00 -9.75 5.52
C ILE A 256 -11.09 -10.01 4.33
N PHE A 257 -11.14 -11.23 3.83
CA PHE A 257 -10.36 -11.69 2.69
C PHE A 257 -11.26 -12.39 1.69
N GLN A 258 -11.02 -12.14 0.42
CA GLN A 258 -11.58 -12.92 -0.67
C GLN A 258 -10.45 -13.79 -1.24
N GLU A 259 -10.71 -15.10 -1.31
CA GLU A 259 -9.77 -16.10 -1.79
C GLU A 259 -10.27 -16.68 -3.11
N PHE A 260 -9.39 -16.71 -4.11
CA PHE A 260 -9.69 -17.20 -5.45
C PHE A 260 -8.79 -18.39 -5.77
N LYS A 261 -9.35 -19.43 -6.38
CA LYS A 261 -8.59 -20.57 -6.90
C LYS A 261 -8.51 -20.49 -8.41
N LEU A 262 -7.30 -20.51 -8.95
CA LEU A 262 -7.01 -20.31 -10.37
C LEU A 262 -6.19 -21.46 -10.95
N PRO A 263 -6.53 -21.95 -12.16
CA PRO A 263 -5.65 -22.81 -12.92
C PRO A 263 -4.52 -21.96 -13.53
N VAL A 264 -3.29 -22.39 -13.39
CA VAL A 264 -2.14 -21.70 -13.96
C VAL A 264 -1.30 -22.59 -14.86
N ARG A 265 -0.73 -21.98 -15.88
CA ARG A 265 0.21 -22.60 -16.81
C ARG A 265 1.54 -21.89 -16.81
N LYS A 266 2.60 -22.67 -16.94
CA LYS A 266 3.98 -22.20 -17.04
C LYS A 266 4.11 -21.06 -18.04
N LYS A 267 4.82 -19.99 -17.63
CA LYS A 267 5.13 -18.80 -18.42
C LYS A 267 3.91 -17.94 -18.84
N GLN A 268 2.70 -18.23 -18.37
CA GLN A 268 1.56 -17.37 -18.59
C GLN A 268 1.47 -16.29 -17.51
N LYS A 269 0.94 -15.13 -17.89
CA LYS A 269 0.84 -13.94 -17.04
C LYS A 269 -0.57 -13.84 -16.45
N TYR A 270 -0.67 -13.94 -15.12
CA TYR A 270 -1.90 -13.81 -14.35
C TYR A 270 -1.85 -12.50 -13.59
N THR A 271 -2.72 -11.57 -13.93
CA THR A 271 -2.74 -10.23 -13.33
C THR A 271 -3.99 -10.04 -12.48
N ILE A 272 -3.77 -9.56 -11.27
CA ILE A 272 -4.76 -9.21 -10.29
C ILE A 272 -4.75 -7.70 -10.14
N VAL A 273 -5.87 -7.04 -10.42
CA VAL A 273 -6.08 -5.62 -10.17
C VAL A 273 -6.97 -5.48 -8.95
N LYS A 274 -6.47 -4.83 -7.91
CA LYS A 274 -7.23 -4.51 -6.70
C LYS A 274 -7.43 -3.00 -6.63
N ILE A 275 -8.68 -2.57 -6.68
CA ILE A 275 -9.11 -1.19 -6.54
C ILE A 275 -9.73 -1.01 -5.16
N VAL A 276 -9.31 0.01 -4.43
CA VAL A 276 -9.78 0.27 -3.06
C VAL A 276 -10.26 1.71 -2.96
N SER A 277 -11.41 1.89 -2.34
CA SER A 277 -11.92 3.19 -1.96
C SER A 277 -12.02 3.30 -0.44
N ILE A 278 -11.68 4.49 0.10
CA ILE A 278 -11.62 4.74 1.54
C ILE A 278 -12.30 6.06 1.85
N TYR A 279 -13.23 6.01 2.80
CA TYR A 279 -13.96 7.17 3.32
C TYR A 279 -13.99 7.15 4.85
N THR A 280 -14.18 8.32 5.44
CA THR A 280 -14.36 8.47 6.89
C THR A 280 -15.65 9.24 7.20
N SER A 281 -16.10 9.16 8.45
CA SER A 281 -17.23 9.98 8.93
C SER A 281 -16.92 11.48 9.03
N GLN A 282 -15.66 11.89 8.79
CA GLN A 282 -15.24 13.29 8.75
C GLN A 282 -15.30 13.88 7.34
N ASP A 283 -15.53 13.07 6.32
CA ASP A 283 -15.61 13.53 4.93
C ASP A 283 -16.91 14.31 4.72
N LYS A 284 -16.79 15.60 4.39
CA LYS A 284 -17.92 16.55 4.28
C LYS A 284 -18.89 16.22 3.16
N ASP A 285 -18.43 15.47 2.16
CA ASP A 285 -19.21 15.15 0.96
C ASP A 285 -20.02 13.85 1.11
N THR A 286 -20.06 13.24 2.30
CA THR A 286 -20.83 12.01 2.54
C THR A 286 -21.47 11.96 3.91
N ASN A 287 -22.70 11.45 3.96
CA ASN A 287 -23.41 11.10 5.21
C ASN A 287 -23.32 9.60 5.53
N ASN A 288 -22.81 8.80 4.58
CA ASN A 288 -22.63 7.35 4.72
C ASN A 288 -21.30 6.92 4.08
N PRO A 289 -20.21 6.87 4.86
CA PRO A 289 -18.89 6.52 4.36
C PRO A 289 -18.85 5.16 3.64
N LEU A 290 -19.56 4.15 4.15
CA LEU A 290 -19.59 2.83 3.52
C LEU A 290 -20.24 2.90 2.14
N GLN A 291 -21.42 3.52 2.02
CA GLN A 291 -22.10 3.62 0.73
C GLN A 291 -21.23 4.38 -0.28
N SER A 292 -20.61 5.50 0.14
CA SER A 292 -19.71 6.26 -0.72
C SER A 292 -18.49 5.46 -1.18
N ALA A 293 -17.94 4.61 -0.30
CA ALA A 293 -16.84 3.73 -0.67
C ALA A 293 -17.26 2.67 -1.68
N LEU A 294 -18.44 2.06 -1.51
CA LEU A 294 -19.01 1.09 -2.45
C LEU A 294 -19.27 1.74 -3.81
N ASP A 295 -19.98 2.86 -3.84
CA ASP A 295 -20.33 3.57 -5.07
C ASP A 295 -19.08 4.07 -5.84
N THR A 296 -18.02 4.40 -5.12
CA THR A 296 -16.79 4.87 -5.74
C THR A 296 -16.01 3.74 -6.38
N VAL A 297 -15.85 2.60 -5.68
CA VAL A 297 -15.07 1.48 -6.23
C VAL A 297 -15.79 0.80 -7.40
N GLU A 298 -17.10 0.90 -7.49
CA GLU A 298 -17.89 0.33 -8.59
C GLU A 298 -17.72 1.06 -9.93
N LYS A 299 -17.27 2.31 -9.91
CA LYS A 299 -17.05 3.12 -11.13
C LYS A 299 -15.83 2.67 -11.93
N PHE A 300 -14.97 1.83 -11.36
CA PHE A 300 -13.67 1.51 -11.96
C PHE A 300 -13.45 -0.02 -11.99
N SER A 301 -12.83 -0.48 -13.07
CA SER A 301 -12.48 -1.90 -13.26
C SER A 301 -11.07 -2.11 -13.82
N ASP A 302 -10.38 -1.04 -14.19
CA ASP A 302 -9.14 -1.09 -14.96
C ASP A 302 -8.05 -0.23 -14.34
N PHE A 303 -6.87 -0.84 -14.14
CA PHE A 303 -5.69 -0.18 -13.62
C PHE A 303 -5.16 0.88 -14.59
N SER A 304 -5.17 0.61 -15.89
CA SER A 304 -4.54 1.49 -16.91
C SER A 304 -5.20 2.86 -16.97
N THR A 305 -6.52 2.90 -16.93
CA THR A 305 -7.31 4.13 -16.92
C THR A 305 -7.04 4.97 -15.68
N LEU A 306 -7.06 4.32 -14.51
CA LEU A 306 -6.76 4.97 -13.23
C LEU A 306 -5.31 5.46 -13.17
N PHE A 307 -4.38 4.67 -13.67
CA PHE A 307 -2.98 5.04 -13.71
C PHE A 307 -2.71 6.19 -14.67
N GLN A 308 -3.39 6.24 -15.81
CA GLN A 308 -3.24 7.33 -16.78
C GLN A 308 -3.74 8.67 -16.20
N SER A 309 -4.93 8.70 -15.61
CA SER A 309 -5.45 9.92 -14.97
C SER A 309 -4.62 10.37 -13.77
N HIS A 310 -4.09 9.41 -12.98
CA HIS A 310 -3.13 9.69 -11.91
C HIS A 310 -1.84 10.36 -12.41
N LYS A 311 -1.26 9.86 -13.51
CA LYS A 311 -0.06 10.45 -14.12
C LYS A 311 -0.31 11.87 -14.64
N GLU A 312 -1.47 12.12 -15.20
CA GLU A 312 -1.85 13.46 -15.70
C GLU A 312 -1.87 14.47 -14.56
N GLU A 313 -2.42 14.11 -13.40
CA GLU A 313 -2.41 14.99 -12.21
C GLU A 313 -0.98 15.22 -11.69
N TRP A 314 -0.14 14.19 -11.62
CA TRP A 314 1.25 14.33 -11.23
C TRP A 314 2.07 15.16 -12.23
N SER A 315 1.79 15.02 -13.54
CA SER A 315 2.46 15.85 -14.54
C SER A 315 2.19 17.34 -14.31
N LYS A 316 0.93 17.72 -14.02
CA LYS A 316 0.56 19.11 -13.69
C LYS A 316 1.33 19.63 -12.46
N LEU A 317 1.50 18.77 -11.44
CA LEU A 317 2.24 19.12 -10.24
C LEU A 317 3.75 19.30 -10.55
N TRP A 318 4.35 18.39 -11.29
CA TRP A 318 5.76 18.47 -11.65
C TRP A 318 6.05 19.65 -12.58
N ASP A 319 5.18 19.96 -13.54
CA ASP A 319 5.32 21.12 -14.41
C ASP A 319 5.35 22.45 -13.62
N ARG A 320 4.72 22.47 -12.43
CA ARG A 320 4.66 23.65 -11.58
C ARG A 320 5.75 23.70 -10.51
N PHE A 321 6.19 22.56 -9.98
CA PHE A 321 7.00 22.49 -8.77
C PHE A 321 8.36 21.83 -8.95
N ASP A 322 8.71 21.30 -10.14
CA ASP A 322 10.05 20.71 -10.34
C ASP A 322 11.11 21.81 -10.28
N LEU A 323 12.20 21.49 -9.59
CA LEU A 323 13.38 22.33 -9.52
C LEU A 323 14.58 21.56 -10.06
N GLU A 324 15.27 22.13 -11.04
CA GLU A 324 16.44 21.51 -11.66
C GLU A 324 17.74 22.02 -11.05
N ILE A 325 18.58 21.09 -10.57
CA ILE A 325 19.96 21.35 -10.13
C ILE A 325 20.90 20.79 -11.19
N LYS A 326 21.67 21.66 -11.85
CA LYS A 326 22.70 21.24 -12.81
C LYS A 326 23.97 20.79 -12.08
N GLY A 327 24.57 19.69 -12.53
CA GLY A 327 25.88 19.24 -12.13
C GLY A 327 25.96 18.16 -11.04
N HIS A 328 24.95 17.94 -10.21
CA HIS A 328 25.01 16.91 -9.15
C HIS A 328 23.79 16.00 -9.10
N ILE A 329 23.94 14.80 -9.66
CA ILE A 329 22.87 13.80 -9.84
C ILE A 329 22.18 13.45 -8.53
N PHE A 330 22.96 13.21 -7.48
CA PHE A 330 22.42 12.81 -6.18
C PHE A 330 21.56 13.90 -5.53
N SER A 331 22.05 15.16 -5.57
CA SER A 331 21.31 16.31 -5.04
C SER A 331 19.98 16.52 -5.76
N GLN A 332 19.96 16.36 -7.09
CA GLN A 332 18.74 16.43 -7.88
C GLN A 332 17.71 15.36 -7.46
N LYS A 333 18.19 14.14 -7.27
CA LYS A 333 17.35 13.01 -6.86
C LYS A 333 16.73 13.23 -5.46
N ILE A 334 17.54 13.69 -4.51
CA ILE A 334 17.09 13.98 -3.14
C ILE A 334 16.12 15.16 -3.12
N LEU A 335 16.40 16.22 -3.89
CA LEU A 335 15.48 17.36 -4.00
C LEU A 335 14.10 16.90 -4.52
N ARG A 336 14.05 16.14 -5.60
CA ARG A 336 12.79 15.60 -6.14
C ARG A 336 12.08 14.66 -5.16
N LEU A 337 12.81 13.85 -4.40
CA LEU A 337 12.21 13.03 -3.34
C LEU A 337 11.53 13.89 -2.26
N HIS A 338 12.18 14.98 -1.83
CA HIS A 338 11.59 15.90 -0.85
C HIS A 338 10.36 16.62 -1.43
N ILE A 339 10.45 17.13 -2.66
CA ILE A 339 9.30 17.76 -3.34
C ILE A 339 8.16 16.76 -3.48
N PHE A 340 8.45 15.51 -3.88
CA PHE A 340 7.48 14.44 -3.98
C PHE A 340 6.71 14.21 -2.66
N HIS A 341 7.43 14.12 -1.53
CA HIS A 341 6.79 13.96 -0.23
C HIS A 341 6.01 15.21 0.21
N LEU A 342 6.48 16.41 -0.11
CA LEU A 342 5.74 17.64 0.17
C LEU A 342 4.43 17.70 -0.63
N LEU A 343 4.44 17.36 -1.92
CA LEU A 343 3.26 17.36 -2.78
C LEU A 343 2.21 16.32 -2.36
N GLN A 344 2.64 15.20 -1.81
CA GLN A 344 1.74 14.19 -1.23
C GLN A 344 1.08 14.68 0.07
N THR A 345 1.69 15.61 0.77
CA THR A 345 1.22 16.11 2.07
C THR A 345 0.41 17.38 1.91
N ALA A 346 0.90 18.31 1.08
CA ALA A 346 0.24 19.57 0.75
C ALA A 346 -0.38 19.46 -0.66
N SER A 347 -1.51 18.81 -0.77
CA SER A 347 -2.19 18.54 -2.04
C SER A 347 -3.42 19.42 -2.25
N GLN A 348 -3.99 19.36 -3.46
CA GLN A 348 -5.26 20.01 -3.81
C GLN A 348 -6.46 19.58 -2.96
N HIS A 349 -6.33 18.48 -2.21
CA HIS A 349 -7.40 17.93 -1.37
C HIS A 349 -7.45 18.55 0.03
N ASN A 350 -6.32 19.11 0.54
CA ASN A 350 -6.26 19.68 1.88
C ASN A 350 -7.32 20.74 2.17
N PRO A 351 -7.71 21.65 1.25
CA PRO A 351 -8.76 22.63 1.53
C PRO A 351 -10.14 22.04 1.84
N LYS A 352 -10.38 20.78 1.46
CA LYS A 352 -11.62 20.06 1.76
C LYS A 352 -11.60 19.40 3.14
N LEU A 353 -10.43 19.30 3.75
CA LEU A 353 -10.19 18.61 5.02
C LEU A 353 -10.08 19.64 6.14
N ASP A 354 -10.56 19.29 7.32
CA ASP A 354 -10.40 20.11 8.54
C ASP A 354 -9.14 19.64 9.30
N VAL A 355 -7.98 19.78 8.64
CA VAL A 355 -6.69 19.29 9.16
C VAL A 355 -5.55 20.20 8.73
N GLY A 356 -4.53 20.33 9.60
CA GLY A 356 -3.26 20.95 9.25
C GLY A 356 -2.41 20.06 8.34
N ILE A 357 -1.45 20.67 7.65
CA ILE A 357 -0.44 19.92 6.90
C ILE A 357 0.55 19.32 7.90
N PRO A 358 0.69 17.99 7.97
CA PRO A 358 1.60 17.35 8.93
C PRO A 358 3.08 17.63 8.57
N ALA A 359 3.89 17.87 9.59
CA ALA A 359 5.30 18.23 9.42
C ALA A 359 6.17 17.12 8.79
N ARG A 360 5.73 15.86 8.88
CA ARG A 360 6.46 14.67 8.43
C ARG A 360 5.73 13.85 7.36
N GLY A 361 4.68 14.39 6.77
CA GLY A 361 3.82 13.66 5.86
C GLY A 361 2.92 12.62 6.54
N LEU A 362 2.14 11.90 5.73
CA LEU A 362 1.24 10.84 6.18
C LEU A 362 1.96 9.49 6.19
N SER A 363 3.09 9.36 6.86
CA SER A 363 3.84 8.10 6.98
C SER A 363 3.76 7.47 8.38
N GLY A 364 3.12 8.16 9.34
CA GLY A 364 2.92 7.68 10.71
C GLY A 364 4.15 7.78 11.63
N GLU A 365 5.20 8.50 11.22
CA GLU A 365 6.44 8.72 12.01
C GLU A 365 6.94 10.16 11.89
#